data_07356956897045ff7f7dc754120a56f9
#
_entry.id   07356956897045ff7f7dc754120a56f9
#
_cell.length_a   1.000
_cell.length_b   1.000
_cell.length_c   1.000
_cell.angle_alpha   90.00
_cell.angle_beta   90.00
_cell.angle_gamma   90.00
#
_symmetry.space_group_name_H-M   'P 1'
#
loop_
_entity.id
_entity.type
_entity.pdbx_description
1 polymer ?
#
loop_
_entity_poly.entity_id
_entity_poly.type
_entity_poly.pdbx_seq_one_letter_code
_entity_poly.pdbx_strand_id
1 'polypeptide(L)'
;VNEVPGNEAALSDNSINQNSGEHAAGDQISGDRSLVSESPVNPAAGDQSVAAARHRQASGAHAGRAALALFAAIAAWLVPGLGHLLLGRWGRALVFFCAVAGLVVSGYLLRGNVFPPHSGDPFGTLGFLADAGAGVFYYFSRFFEAAGPDVSRAAGDYGTRFIAAAGVVNLLAVLDTIEISTGRRG
;
A
#
# COMPACT_ATOMS: atom_id res chain seq x y z
N VAL A 1 -13.58 -44.94 -2.10
CA VAL A 1 -13.43 -45.84 -0.93
C VAL A 1 -12.29 -45.32 -0.10
N ASN A 2 -12.58 -44.48 0.87
CA ASN A 2 -11.91 -44.46 2.16
C ASN A 2 -12.64 -43.49 3.09
N GLU A 3 -13.41 -44.10 3.97
CA GLU A 3 -13.95 -43.47 5.17
C GLU A 3 -12.84 -43.21 6.16
N VAL A 4 -12.93 -42.07 6.88
CA VAL A 4 -12.20 -41.85 8.13
C VAL A 4 -13.20 -41.42 9.19
N PRO A 5 -13.18 -42.06 10.37
CA PRO A 5 -14.21 -41.99 11.39
C PRO A 5 -14.04 -40.77 12.33
N GLY A 6 -15.15 -40.47 12.98
CA GLY A 6 -15.33 -39.44 13.97
C GLY A 6 -14.48 -39.58 15.22
N ASN A 7 -14.39 -38.48 15.93
CA ASN A 7 -14.05 -38.48 17.34
C ASN A 7 -15.05 -37.59 18.09
N GLU A 8 -15.97 -38.28 18.77
CA GLU A 8 -16.84 -37.75 19.81
C GLU A 8 -16.06 -37.64 21.13
N ALA A 9 -16.61 -36.79 21.95
CA ALA A 9 -16.54 -36.78 23.40
C ALA A 9 -15.34 -36.07 24.08
N ALA A 10 -15.67 -34.99 24.78
CA ALA A 10 -15.59 -34.98 26.23
C ALA A 10 -16.30 -33.74 26.81
N LEU A 11 -17.50 -33.99 27.32
CA LEU A 11 -18.15 -33.20 28.35
C LEU A 11 -17.30 -33.32 29.62
N SER A 12 -17.00 -32.20 30.26
CA SER A 12 -16.56 -32.17 31.66
C SER A 12 -17.27 -31.03 32.37
N ASP A 13 -18.31 -31.46 33.00
CA ASP A 13 -18.96 -31.04 34.17
C ASP A 13 -17.96 -30.54 35.25
N ASN A 14 -18.14 -29.36 35.80
CA ASN A 14 -17.64 -29.09 37.15
C ASN A 14 -18.58 -28.18 37.93
N SER A 15 -19.23 -28.84 38.80
CA SER A 15 -20.19 -28.47 39.84
C SER A 15 -19.65 -27.44 40.84
N ILE A 16 -20.54 -26.52 41.22
CA ILE A 16 -21.00 -26.14 42.55
C ILE A 16 -19.91 -26.10 43.64
N ASN A 17 -19.67 -24.92 44.17
CA ASN A 17 -19.32 -24.76 45.57
C ASN A 17 -20.16 -23.67 46.22
N GLN A 18 -21.25 -24.12 46.87
CA GLN A 18 -21.94 -23.39 47.89
C GLN A 18 -21.12 -23.48 49.20
N ASN A 19 -20.82 -22.37 49.80
CA ASN A 19 -20.47 -22.36 51.22
C ASN A 19 -21.27 -21.29 51.96
N SER A 20 -22.26 -21.78 52.69
CA SER A 20 -23.01 -21.07 53.71
C SER A 20 -22.16 -20.99 54.98
N GLY A 21 -22.15 -19.86 55.62
CA GLY A 21 -21.53 -19.68 56.93
C GLY A 21 -22.11 -18.46 57.61
N GLU A 22 -23.15 -18.71 58.40
CA GLU A 22 -23.77 -17.81 59.38
C GLU A 22 -22.83 -17.50 60.57
N HIS A 23 -23.25 -16.42 61.26
CA HIS A 23 -23.01 -15.99 62.67
C HIS A 23 -21.96 -14.85 62.78
N ALA A 24 -22.15 -13.82 63.52
CA ALA A 24 -23.05 -13.44 64.63
C ALA A 24 -22.81 -11.95 64.94
N ALA A 25 -23.85 -11.40 65.58
CA ALA A 25 -24.00 -10.12 66.18
C ALA A 25 -22.79 -9.49 66.93
N GLY A 26 -22.82 -8.15 66.95
CA GLY A 26 -22.36 -7.33 68.11
C GLY A 26 -21.40 -6.20 67.71
N ASP A 27 -21.77 -5.05 67.68
CA ASP A 27 -21.57 -3.95 68.59
C ASP A 27 -21.67 -2.58 67.89
N GLN A 28 -22.49 -1.72 68.43
CA GLN A 28 -22.68 -0.33 68.04
C GLN A 28 -21.50 0.50 68.54
N ILE A 29 -20.77 1.16 67.68
CA ILE A 29 -20.04 2.37 68.09
C ILE A 29 -20.38 3.45 67.06
N SER A 30 -21.18 4.39 67.52
CA SER A 30 -21.43 5.68 66.90
C SER A 30 -20.14 6.46 66.80
N GLY A 31 -19.69 6.70 65.58
CA GLY A 31 -18.55 7.56 65.25
C GLY A 31 -18.84 8.24 63.92
N ASP A 32 -19.29 9.49 64.05
CA ASP A 32 -19.39 10.44 62.96
C ASP A 32 -18.05 10.49 62.19
N ARG A 33 -18.01 9.84 61.03
CA ARG A 33 -16.93 9.98 60.05
C ARG A 33 -17.56 10.46 58.75
N SER A 34 -17.40 11.76 58.53
CA SER A 34 -17.57 12.38 57.23
C SER A 34 -17.04 11.44 56.14
N LEU A 35 -17.97 10.87 55.36
CA LEU A 35 -17.68 10.00 54.22
C LEU A 35 -17.01 10.84 53.12
N VAL A 36 -15.71 10.95 53.21
CA VAL A 36 -14.91 11.15 51.98
C VAL A 36 -15.10 9.87 51.17
N SER A 37 -15.98 9.92 50.21
CA SER A 37 -16.16 8.88 49.20
C SER A 37 -14.91 8.86 48.35
N GLU A 38 -13.85 8.18 48.82
CA GLU A 38 -12.77 7.77 47.97
C GLU A 38 -13.33 6.72 47.03
N SER A 39 -13.74 7.17 45.86
CA SER A 39 -13.99 6.25 44.77
C SER A 39 -12.71 5.41 44.55
N PRO A 40 -12.80 4.08 44.54
CA PRO A 40 -11.64 3.25 44.32
C PRO A 40 -11.03 3.61 42.97
N VAL A 41 -9.87 4.25 43.00
CA VAL A 41 -9.06 4.51 41.81
C VAL A 41 -8.73 3.14 41.25
N ASN A 42 -9.42 2.74 40.18
CA ASN A 42 -9.15 1.50 39.50
C ASN A 42 -7.85 1.68 38.69
N PRO A 43 -6.70 1.15 39.17
CA PRO A 43 -5.42 1.33 38.46
C PRO A 43 -5.42 0.71 37.05
N ALA A 44 -6.29 -0.26 36.80
CA ALA A 44 -6.47 -0.88 35.50
C ALA A 44 -7.10 0.05 34.46
N ALA A 45 -7.88 1.05 34.84
CA ALA A 45 -8.51 2.00 33.95
C ALA A 45 -7.48 2.96 33.32
N GLY A 46 -6.45 3.33 34.09
CA GLY A 46 -5.33 4.14 33.58
C GLY A 46 -4.50 3.41 32.52
N ASP A 47 -4.24 2.13 32.74
CA ASP A 47 -3.43 1.32 31.84
C ASP A 47 -4.15 1.04 30.50
N GLN A 48 -5.46 0.82 30.54
CA GLN A 48 -6.30 0.65 29.36
C GLN A 48 -6.39 1.93 28.52
N SER A 49 -6.45 3.09 29.13
CA SER A 49 -6.53 4.37 28.42
C SER A 49 -5.20 4.70 27.72
N VAL A 50 -4.07 4.39 28.35
CA VAL A 50 -2.73 4.55 27.77
C VAL A 50 -2.51 3.56 26.62
N ALA A 51 -2.94 2.31 26.78
CA ALA A 51 -2.88 1.30 25.73
C ALA A 51 -3.74 1.69 24.52
N ALA A 52 -4.97 2.18 24.73
CA ALA A 52 -5.84 2.67 23.67
C ALA A 52 -5.27 3.90 22.95
N ALA A 53 -4.63 4.83 23.67
CA ALA A 53 -3.97 5.98 23.09
C ALA A 53 -2.77 5.58 22.22
N ARG A 54 -1.95 4.64 22.70
CA ARG A 54 -0.82 4.09 21.92
C ARG A 54 -1.30 3.38 20.65
N HIS A 55 -2.38 2.62 20.73
CA HIS A 55 -2.98 1.93 19.58
C HIS A 55 -3.50 2.93 18.54
N ARG A 56 -4.15 4.01 18.96
CA ARG A 56 -4.62 5.08 18.06
C ARG A 56 -3.47 5.82 17.42
N GLN A 57 -2.40 6.13 18.17
CA GLN A 57 -1.20 6.76 17.61
C GLN A 57 -0.49 5.86 16.60
N ALA A 58 -0.36 4.57 16.88
CA ALA A 58 0.22 3.61 15.94
C ALA A 58 -0.63 3.50 14.67
N SER A 59 -1.95 3.42 14.80
CA SER A 59 -2.87 3.38 13.65
C SER A 59 -2.80 4.65 12.79
N GLY A 60 -2.74 5.83 13.41
CA GLY A 60 -2.57 7.10 12.68
C GLY A 60 -1.24 7.21 11.93
N ALA A 61 -0.16 6.70 12.54
CA ALA A 61 1.16 6.69 11.89
C ALA A 61 1.21 5.74 10.68
N HIS A 62 0.51 4.59 10.74
CA HIS A 62 0.39 3.68 9.60
C HIS A 62 -0.45 4.28 8.49
N ALA A 63 -1.56 4.93 8.79
CA ALA A 63 -2.40 5.61 7.80
C ALA A 63 -1.64 6.74 7.09
N GLY A 64 -0.86 7.53 7.83
CA GLY A 64 -0.04 8.60 7.24
C GLY A 64 1.04 8.08 6.29
N ARG A 65 1.72 6.98 6.65
CA ARG A 65 2.71 6.33 5.78
C ARG A 65 2.09 5.74 4.52
N ALA A 66 0.92 5.11 4.65
CA ALA A 66 0.20 4.56 3.51
C ALA A 66 -0.26 5.66 2.54
N ALA A 67 -0.75 6.78 3.05
CA ALA A 67 -1.13 7.94 2.23
C ALA A 67 0.07 8.54 1.50
N LEU A 68 1.20 8.71 2.19
CA LEU A 68 2.45 9.18 1.57
C LEU A 68 2.95 8.22 0.49
N ALA A 69 2.90 6.91 0.75
CA ALA A 69 3.30 5.88 -0.21
C ALA A 69 2.43 5.92 -1.47
N LEU A 70 1.11 6.05 -1.30
CA LEU A 70 0.17 6.16 -2.41
C LEU A 70 0.42 7.44 -3.23
N PHE A 71 0.59 8.58 -2.56
CA PHE A 71 0.89 9.85 -3.21
C PHE A 71 2.21 9.79 -3.98
N ALA A 72 3.26 9.25 -3.37
CA ALA A 72 4.57 9.08 -4.02
C ALA A 72 4.50 8.11 -5.21
N ALA A 73 3.69 7.05 -5.13
CA ALA A 73 3.47 6.10 -6.22
C ALA A 73 2.74 6.75 -7.40
N ILE A 74 1.70 7.52 -7.15
CA ILE A 74 0.97 8.27 -8.20
C ILE A 74 1.89 9.30 -8.86
N ALA A 75 2.66 10.04 -8.06
CA ALA A 75 3.63 11.00 -8.55
C ALA A 75 4.74 10.32 -9.40
N ALA A 76 5.24 9.17 -8.95
CA ALA A 76 6.22 8.37 -9.68
C ALA A 76 5.67 7.82 -11.00
N TRP A 77 4.39 7.42 -11.03
CA TRP A 77 3.74 6.97 -12.25
C TRP A 77 3.54 8.12 -13.24
N LEU A 78 3.07 9.28 -12.76
CA LEU A 78 2.81 10.42 -13.62
C LEU A 78 4.09 10.96 -14.26
N VAL A 79 5.15 11.15 -13.46
CA VAL A 79 6.46 11.62 -13.92
C VAL A 79 7.53 10.65 -13.44
N PRO A 80 8.22 9.94 -14.36
CA PRO A 80 9.29 9.03 -14.00
C PRO A 80 10.31 9.65 -13.06
N GLY A 81 10.59 8.96 -11.96
CA GLY A 81 11.54 9.43 -10.95
C GLY A 81 11.00 10.43 -9.92
N LEU A 82 9.82 11.05 -10.12
CA LEU A 82 9.29 12.04 -9.17
C LEU A 82 9.02 11.44 -7.78
N GLY A 83 8.58 10.19 -7.70
CA GLY A 83 8.42 9.51 -6.41
C GLY A 83 9.74 9.39 -5.65
N HIS A 84 10.85 9.09 -6.32
CA HIS A 84 12.18 9.04 -5.72
C HIS A 84 12.67 10.43 -5.28
N LEU A 85 12.32 11.46 -6.06
CA LEU A 85 12.62 12.84 -5.73
C LEU A 85 11.91 13.27 -4.44
N LEU A 86 10.62 12.93 -4.28
CA LEU A 86 9.84 13.19 -3.07
C LEU A 86 10.41 12.47 -1.83
N LEU A 87 11.01 11.30 -2.04
CA LEU A 87 11.69 10.56 -0.98
C LEU A 87 13.15 11.00 -0.75
N GLY A 88 13.61 12.10 -1.37
CA GLY A 88 14.95 12.65 -1.22
C GLY A 88 16.07 11.86 -1.92
N ARG A 89 15.72 10.95 -2.81
CA ARG A 89 16.69 10.07 -3.53
C ARG A 89 16.99 10.60 -4.94
N TRP A 90 17.64 11.74 -5.02
CA TRP A 90 17.91 12.46 -6.27
C TRP A 90 18.64 11.63 -7.34
N GLY A 91 19.65 10.84 -6.93
CA GLY A 91 20.40 10.00 -7.87
C GLY A 91 19.51 8.98 -8.60
N ARG A 92 18.63 8.29 -7.85
CA ARG A 92 17.67 7.35 -8.43
C ARG A 92 16.62 8.04 -9.29
N ALA A 93 16.10 9.19 -8.81
CA ALA A 93 15.16 10.00 -9.55
C ALA A 93 15.72 10.37 -10.95
N LEU A 94 16.96 10.84 -10.99
CA LEU A 94 17.61 11.22 -12.23
C LEU A 94 17.84 10.01 -13.16
N VAL A 95 18.30 8.89 -12.62
CA VAL A 95 18.54 7.67 -13.41
C VAL A 95 17.26 7.17 -14.06
N PHE A 96 16.16 7.05 -13.30
CA PHE A 96 14.86 6.60 -13.84
C PHE A 96 14.31 7.60 -14.84
N PHE A 97 14.39 8.90 -14.55
CA PHE A 97 13.95 9.93 -15.49
C PHE A 97 14.73 9.87 -16.83
N CYS A 98 16.06 9.84 -16.77
CA CYS A 98 16.89 9.78 -17.96
C CYS A 98 16.68 8.46 -18.73
N ALA A 99 16.52 7.34 -18.04
CA ALA A 99 16.28 6.06 -18.70
C ALA A 99 14.95 6.06 -19.46
N VAL A 100 13.87 6.47 -18.81
CA VAL A 100 12.53 6.51 -19.43
C VAL A 100 12.49 7.55 -20.55
N ALA A 101 12.98 8.77 -20.30
CA ALA A 101 13.03 9.81 -21.31
C ALA A 101 13.88 9.40 -22.52
N GLY A 102 15.04 8.77 -22.28
CA GLY A 102 15.91 8.27 -23.34
C GLY A 102 15.24 7.20 -24.20
N LEU A 103 14.52 6.26 -23.58
CA LEU A 103 13.75 5.24 -24.31
C LEU A 103 12.62 5.85 -25.14
N VAL A 104 11.86 6.80 -24.55
CA VAL A 104 10.77 7.49 -25.27
C VAL A 104 11.32 8.29 -26.46
N VAL A 105 12.39 9.06 -26.26
CA VAL A 105 13.03 9.84 -27.32
C VAL A 105 13.55 8.91 -28.42
N SER A 106 14.23 7.81 -28.07
CA SER A 106 14.71 6.82 -29.04
C SER A 106 13.54 6.19 -29.80
N GLY A 107 12.45 5.84 -29.11
CA GLY A 107 11.25 5.30 -29.73
C GLY A 107 10.64 6.30 -30.72
N TYR A 108 10.57 7.56 -30.34
CA TYR A 108 10.05 8.64 -31.20
C TYR A 108 10.93 8.88 -32.44
N LEU A 109 12.24 8.93 -32.24
CA LEU A 109 13.20 9.10 -33.40
C LEU A 109 13.13 7.95 -34.41
N LEU A 110 12.81 6.75 -33.95
CA LEU A 110 12.55 5.57 -34.77
C LEU A 110 11.14 5.54 -35.40
N ARG A 111 10.33 6.59 -35.17
CA ARG A 111 8.92 6.67 -35.59
C ARG A 111 8.08 5.52 -35.04
N GLY A 112 8.33 5.13 -33.80
CA GLY A 112 7.49 4.20 -33.06
C GLY A 112 6.10 4.77 -32.82
N ASN A 113 5.13 3.88 -32.71
CA ASN A 113 3.74 4.19 -32.48
C ASN A 113 3.32 3.74 -31.08
N VAL A 114 2.32 4.40 -30.50
CA VAL A 114 1.73 3.99 -29.20
C VAL A 114 0.58 3.04 -29.48
N PHE A 115 0.45 2.00 -28.64
CA PHE A 115 -0.67 1.08 -28.77
C PHE A 115 -2.00 1.77 -28.43
N PRO A 116 -3.05 1.59 -29.27
CA PRO A 116 -4.36 2.17 -28.97
C PRO A 116 -5.02 1.45 -27.79
N PRO A 117 -5.87 2.16 -27.01
CA PRO A 117 -6.52 1.58 -25.81
C PRO A 117 -7.49 0.44 -26.12
N HIS A 118 -7.92 0.28 -27.38
CA HIS A 118 -8.89 -0.74 -27.80
C HIS A 118 -8.37 -1.50 -29.03
N SER A 119 -7.37 -2.33 -28.81
CA SER A 119 -6.76 -3.10 -29.91
C SER A 119 -7.51 -4.39 -30.28
N GLY A 120 -8.46 -4.82 -29.44
CA GLY A 120 -9.25 -6.04 -29.69
C GLY A 120 -8.50 -7.37 -29.54
N ASP A 121 -7.18 -7.30 -29.35
CA ASP A 121 -6.32 -8.48 -29.14
C ASP A 121 -5.55 -8.38 -27.80
N PRO A 122 -5.18 -9.52 -27.20
CA PRO A 122 -4.47 -9.53 -25.92
C PRO A 122 -3.09 -8.85 -25.97
N PHE A 123 -2.37 -8.97 -27.08
CA PHE A 123 -1.04 -8.38 -27.22
C PHE A 123 -1.09 -6.86 -27.35
N GLY A 124 -2.04 -6.33 -28.09
CA GLY A 124 -2.27 -4.90 -28.17
C GLY A 124 -2.74 -4.31 -26.84
N THR A 125 -3.53 -5.04 -26.06
CA THR A 125 -3.94 -4.63 -24.70
C THR A 125 -2.73 -4.57 -23.76
N LEU A 126 -1.84 -5.55 -23.81
CA LEU A 126 -0.58 -5.56 -23.05
C LEU A 126 0.35 -4.41 -23.49
N GLY A 127 0.45 -4.15 -24.79
CA GLY A 127 1.20 -3.03 -25.34
C GLY A 127 0.66 -1.68 -24.83
N PHE A 128 -0.65 -1.49 -24.89
CA PHE A 128 -1.30 -0.30 -24.32
C PHE A 128 -1.02 -0.14 -22.81
N LEU A 129 -1.08 -1.22 -22.05
CA LEU A 129 -0.81 -1.17 -20.60
C LEU A 129 0.66 -0.80 -20.32
N ALA A 130 1.58 -1.33 -21.14
CA ALA A 130 2.98 -0.96 -21.06
C ALA A 130 3.18 0.53 -21.40
N ASP A 131 2.60 1.03 -22.48
CA ASP A 131 2.69 2.44 -22.89
C ASP A 131 2.06 3.37 -21.84
N ALA A 132 0.88 3.02 -21.32
CA ALA A 132 0.21 3.76 -20.25
C ALA A 132 1.05 3.81 -18.96
N GLY A 133 1.91 2.82 -18.74
CA GLY A 133 2.90 2.81 -17.69
C GLY A 133 3.91 3.97 -17.77
N ALA A 134 4.14 4.54 -18.93
CA ALA A 134 5.02 5.68 -19.13
C ALA A 134 4.46 7.01 -18.55
N GLY A 135 3.21 7.02 -18.04
CA GLY A 135 2.61 8.19 -17.42
C GLY A 135 2.44 9.36 -18.38
N VAL A 136 3.00 10.52 -18.00
CA VAL A 136 2.89 11.74 -18.82
C VAL A 136 3.52 11.57 -20.21
N PHE A 137 4.55 10.74 -20.34
CA PHE A 137 5.20 10.49 -21.62
C PHE A 137 4.30 9.76 -22.62
N TYR A 138 3.32 8.97 -22.17
CA TYR A 138 2.29 8.40 -23.03
C TYR A 138 1.49 9.48 -23.76
N TYR A 139 0.99 10.49 -23.02
CA TYR A 139 0.23 11.60 -23.60
C TYR A 139 1.11 12.46 -24.51
N PHE A 140 2.36 12.66 -24.14
CA PHE A 140 3.33 13.36 -24.97
C PHE A 140 3.57 12.62 -26.30
N SER A 141 3.80 11.31 -26.25
CA SER A 141 3.97 10.49 -27.46
C SER A 141 2.73 10.55 -28.35
N ARG A 142 1.53 10.46 -27.77
CA ARG A 142 0.26 10.61 -28.51
C ARG A 142 0.11 11.96 -29.19
N PHE A 143 0.54 13.04 -28.55
CA PHE A 143 0.45 14.38 -29.10
C PHE A 143 1.36 14.57 -30.32
N PHE A 144 2.52 13.95 -30.32
CA PHE A 144 3.48 14.03 -31.44
C PHE A 144 3.25 12.96 -32.50
N GLU A 145 2.33 12.03 -32.32
CA GLU A 145 1.96 10.97 -33.26
C GLU A 145 1.10 11.53 -34.42
N ALA A 146 1.52 12.66 -35.02
CA ALA A 146 0.78 13.36 -36.06
C ALA A 146 0.78 12.67 -37.42
N ALA A 147 1.64 11.68 -37.66
CA ALA A 147 1.71 10.88 -38.87
C ALA A 147 1.54 9.42 -38.47
N GLY A 148 0.42 8.79 -38.85
CA GLY A 148 0.14 7.38 -38.52
C GLY A 148 1.34 6.42 -38.71
N PRO A 149 1.23 5.18 -38.19
CA PRO A 149 2.32 4.25 -38.11
C PRO A 149 2.94 4.02 -39.47
N ASP A 150 4.24 4.28 -39.59
CA ASP A 150 5.00 3.86 -40.78
C ASP A 150 5.34 2.35 -40.63
N VAL A 151 4.31 1.52 -40.81
CA VAL A 151 4.44 0.04 -40.76
C VAL A 151 5.30 -0.52 -41.87
N SER A 152 5.73 0.32 -42.86
CA SER A 152 6.58 -0.10 -43.95
C SER A 152 8.04 -0.23 -43.54
N ARG A 153 8.45 0.27 -42.39
CA ARG A 153 9.82 0.25 -41.89
C ARG A 153 9.98 -0.54 -40.62
N ALA A 154 10.89 -1.49 -40.61
CA ALA A 154 11.28 -2.23 -39.40
C ALA A 154 11.69 -1.30 -38.25
N ALA A 155 12.19 -0.10 -38.52
CA ALA A 155 12.55 0.90 -37.55
C ALA A 155 11.35 1.33 -36.67
N GLY A 156 10.12 1.47 -37.23
CA GLY A 156 8.93 1.82 -36.52
C GLY A 156 8.51 0.75 -35.51
N ASP A 157 8.68 -0.53 -35.85
CA ASP A 157 8.42 -1.64 -34.93
C ASP A 157 9.36 -1.61 -33.71
N TYR A 158 10.66 -1.35 -33.93
CA TYR A 158 11.60 -1.14 -32.83
C TYR A 158 11.27 0.09 -32.00
N GLY A 159 10.86 1.20 -32.63
CA GLY A 159 10.44 2.41 -31.92
C GLY A 159 9.28 2.18 -30.98
N THR A 160 8.26 1.44 -31.42
CA THR A 160 7.12 1.03 -30.60
C THR A 160 7.55 0.22 -29.38
N ARG A 161 8.49 -0.72 -29.57
CA ARG A 161 9.04 -1.53 -28.45
C ARG A 161 9.83 -0.68 -27.46
N PHE A 162 10.54 0.36 -27.91
CA PHE A 162 11.23 1.28 -27.01
C PHE A 162 10.26 2.08 -26.14
N ILE A 163 9.13 2.54 -26.71
CA ILE A 163 8.11 3.26 -25.97
C ILE A 163 7.47 2.34 -24.92
N ALA A 164 7.08 1.13 -25.31
CA ALA A 164 6.55 0.15 -24.37
C ALA A 164 7.54 -0.22 -23.26
N ALA A 165 8.83 -0.39 -23.60
CA ALA A 165 9.88 -0.63 -22.60
C ALA A 165 10.04 0.55 -21.62
N ALA A 166 9.89 1.79 -22.08
CA ALA A 166 9.93 2.97 -21.22
C ALA A 166 8.82 2.92 -20.15
N GLY A 167 7.61 2.51 -20.53
CA GLY A 167 6.51 2.38 -19.59
C GLY A 167 6.74 1.26 -18.57
N VAL A 168 7.27 0.10 -18.99
CA VAL A 168 7.64 -0.98 -18.07
C VAL A 168 8.71 -0.53 -17.07
N VAL A 169 9.73 0.18 -17.52
CA VAL A 169 10.79 0.73 -16.63
C VAL A 169 10.19 1.71 -15.65
N ASN A 170 9.24 2.56 -16.07
CA ASN A 170 8.55 3.47 -15.16
C ASN A 170 7.71 2.73 -14.10
N LEU A 171 7.00 1.67 -14.50
CA LEU A 171 6.26 0.83 -13.54
C LEU A 171 7.19 0.18 -12.50
N LEU A 172 8.38 -0.25 -12.91
CA LEU A 172 9.39 -0.75 -11.97
C LEU A 172 9.87 0.35 -11.01
N ALA A 173 10.04 1.58 -11.50
CA ALA A 173 10.37 2.73 -10.65
C ALA A 173 9.26 3.04 -9.63
N VAL A 174 7.98 2.91 -10.03
CA VAL A 174 6.84 3.04 -9.11
C VAL A 174 6.89 1.98 -8.01
N LEU A 175 7.14 0.72 -8.37
CA LEU A 175 7.27 -0.38 -7.40
C LEU A 175 8.43 -0.14 -6.41
N ASP A 176 9.60 0.28 -6.92
CA ASP A 176 10.76 0.64 -6.06
C ASP A 176 10.40 1.82 -5.13
N THR A 177 9.65 2.80 -5.60
CA THR A 177 9.16 3.92 -4.77
C THR A 177 8.24 3.43 -3.64
N ILE A 178 7.33 2.50 -3.92
CA ILE A 178 6.44 1.90 -2.92
C ILE A 178 7.24 1.12 -1.88
N GLU A 179 8.20 0.30 -2.30
CA GLU A 179 9.04 -0.48 -1.39
C GLU A 179 9.84 0.41 -0.43
N ILE A 180 10.38 1.52 -0.94
CA ILE A 180 11.11 2.50 -0.13
C ILE A 180 10.18 3.21 0.85
N SER A 181 9.02 3.67 0.38
CA SER A 181 8.06 4.43 1.21
C SER A 181 7.43 3.58 2.31
N THR A 182 7.29 2.26 2.08
CA THR A 182 6.80 1.29 3.09
C THR A 182 7.89 0.77 4.02
N GLY A 183 9.16 1.18 3.83
CA GLY A 183 10.29 0.80 4.68
C GLY A 183 10.79 -0.63 4.45
N ARG A 184 10.44 -1.27 3.35
CA ARG A 184 10.94 -2.61 3.00
C ARG A 184 12.39 -2.59 2.49
N ARG A 185 12.85 -1.45 1.99
CA ARG A 185 14.23 -1.21 1.58
C ARG A 185 14.70 0.10 2.21
N GLY A 186 15.27 0.00 3.39
CA GLY A 186 15.96 1.08 4.10
C GLY A 186 17.46 0.97 3.92
#